data_e725f6651d00bd9a2ade1ab06a6644b5
#
_entry.id   e725f6651d00bd9a2ade1ab06a6644b5
#
_cell.length_a   1.000
_cell.length_b   1.000
_cell.length_c   1.000
_cell.angle_alpha   90.00
_cell.angle_beta   90.00
_cell.angle_gamma   90.00
#
_symmetry.space_group_name_H-M   'P 1'
#
loop_
_entity.id
_entity.type
_entity.pdbx_description
1 polymer ?
#
loop_
_entity_poly.entity_id
_entity_poly.type
_entity_poly.pdbx_seq_one_letter_code
_entity_poly.pdbx_strand_id
1 'polypeptide(L)'
;HRESRGLGDVYKRQALYISGAGVANASFGLPDLALTSLDNVLEDLRRIRGISDLPILVDCDTGWGSALNISKTTKEMISAGASGIHIEDQVSEKRCGHRPNKEIVSSDEMCDRMKAARDAISDDDFMLMARTDAFAKEGLERTIERAEKYIEAGANALFPEAITSLKDYKALSEKISVPILANITEFGMTPLFSKTELKNAGVSIILHPLSAFRAMSKAALEVYSSISQDGSVEKIPVSYTHLRAHETHD
;
A
#
# COMPACT_ATOMS: atom_id res chain seq x y z
N HIS A 1 -6.89 -3.29 -29.97
CA HIS A 1 -6.16 -3.05 -28.72
C HIS A 1 -6.69 -1.73 -28.13
N ARG A 2 -7.59 -1.81 -27.18
CA ARG A 2 -8.00 -0.65 -26.37
C ARG A 2 -6.93 -0.42 -25.33
N GLU A 3 -6.05 0.52 -25.57
CA GLU A 3 -5.17 1.06 -24.53
C GLU A 3 -5.95 2.10 -23.72
N SER A 4 -6.74 1.67 -22.76
CA SER A 4 -7.24 2.60 -21.74
C SER A 4 -6.09 2.87 -20.78
N ARG A 5 -5.30 3.87 -21.08
CA ARG A 5 -4.16 4.24 -20.25
C ARG A 5 -4.63 5.24 -19.20
N GLY A 6 -4.92 4.78 -17.99
CA GLY A 6 -5.04 5.67 -16.84
C GLY A 6 -3.75 6.49 -16.66
N LEU A 7 -3.84 7.63 -15.96
CA LEU A 7 -2.65 8.49 -15.66
C LEU A 7 -1.44 7.70 -15.15
N GLY A 8 -1.66 6.54 -14.51
CA GLY A 8 -0.63 5.63 -14.04
C GLY A 8 0.22 5.02 -15.16
N ASP A 9 -0.40 4.63 -16.28
CA ASP A 9 0.27 3.96 -17.39
C ASP A 9 1.13 4.91 -18.21
N VAL A 10 0.71 6.17 -18.34
CA VAL A 10 1.44 7.20 -19.08
C VAL A 10 2.82 7.48 -18.48
N TYR A 11 2.98 7.31 -17.15
CA TYR A 11 4.19 7.65 -16.41
C TYR A 11 5.07 6.44 -16.04
N LYS A 12 4.93 5.30 -16.74
CA LYS A 12 5.76 4.09 -16.54
C LYS A 12 5.69 3.52 -15.11
N ARG A 13 4.53 3.54 -14.49
CA ARG A 13 4.30 2.77 -13.27
C ARG A 13 4.32 1.28 -13.60
N GLN A 14 4.91 0.50 -12.72
CA GLN A 14 5.04 -0.95 -12.91
C GLN A 14 3.94 -1.73 -12.21
N ALA A 15 3.31 -1.14 -11.20
CA ALA A 15 2.20 -1.70 -10.45
C ALA A 15 1.34 -0.58 -9.84
N LEU A 16 0.11 -0.92 -9.47
CA LEU A 16 -0.81 -0.09 -8.71
C LEU A 16 -0.86 -0.57 -7.27
N TYR A 17 -1.13 0.35 -6.35
CA TYR A 17 -1.33 0.04 -4.94
C TYR A 17 -2.68 0.56 -4.47
N ILE A 18 -3.49 -0.32 -3.90
CA ILE A 18 -4.73 0.03 -3.23
C ILE A 18 -4.43 0.15 -1.74
N SER A 19 -4.40 1.40 -1.27
CA SER A 19 -4.16 1.74 0.13
C SER A 19 -5.45 1.70 0.92
N GLY A 20 -5.44 1.09 2.10
CA GLY A 20 -6.58 1.16 3.04
C GLY A 20 -6.93 2.61 3.39
N ALA A 21 -5.92 3.46 3.63
CA ALA A 21 -6.12 4.89 3.81
C ALA A 21 -6.73 5.58 2.58
N GLY A 22 -6.34 5.16 1.37
CA GLY A 22 -6.88 5.68 0.11
C GLY A 22 -8.36 5.34 -0.04
N VAL A 23 -8.72 4.08 0.18
CA VAL A 23 -10.12 3.63 0.17
C VAL A 23 -10.94 4.39 1.21
N ALA A 24 -10.48 4.43 2.46
CA ALA A 24 -11.18 5.14 3.54
C ALA A 24 -11.42 6.62 3.19
N ASN A 25 -10.38 7.34 2.79
CA ASN A 25 -10.47 8.79 2.56
C ASN A 25 -11.16 9.15 1.24
N ALA A 26 -10.78 8.51 0.13
CA ALA A 26 -11.25 8.92 -1.19
C ALA A 26 -12.64 8.39 -1.53
N SER A 27 -12.94 7.14 -1.16
CA SER A 27 -14.20 6.50 -1.53
C SER A 27 -15.29 6.66 -0.48
N PHE A 28 -14.92 6.76 0.80
CA PHE A 28 -15.90 6.79 1.91
C PHE A 28 -15.83 8.04 2.81
N GLY A 29 -14.84 8.92 2.65
CA GLY A 29 -14.68 10.11 3.50
C GLY A 29 -14.39 9.76 4.97
N LEU A 30 -13.81 8.60 5.23
CA LEU A 30 -13.50 8.07 6.55
C LEU A 30 -12.00 8.25 6.89
N PRO A 31 -11.64 8.40 8.17
CA PRO A 31 -10.24 8.35 8.59
C PRO A 31 -9.67 6.93 8.48
N ASP A 32 -8.35 6.81 8.34
CA ASP A 32 -7.60 5.54 8.33
C ASP A 32 -7.45 4.96 9.76
N LEU A 33 -8.50 4.35 10.26
CA LEU A 33 -8.62 3.79 11.62
C LEU A 33 -9.35 2.44 11.64
N ALA A 34 -9.10 1.59 10.66
CA ALA A 34 -9.74 0.28 10.51
C ALA A 34 -11.28 0.34 10.42
N LEU A 35 -11.82 1.41 9.82
CA LEU A 35 -13.28 1.58 9.66
C LEU A 35 -13.81 0.97 8.36
N THR A 36 -12.94 0.70 7.40
CA THR A 36 -13.31 0.07 6.12
C THR A 36 -13.37 -1.45 6.27
N SER A 37 -14.34 -2.05 5.61
CA SER A 37 -14.50 -3.50 5.55
C SER A 37 -13.78 -4.10 4.34
N LEU A 38 -13.67 -5.43 4.31
CA LEU A 38 -13.23 -6.19 3.14
C LEU A 38 -14.01 -5.79 1.88
N ASP A 39 -15.34 -5.67 1.98
CA ASP A 39 -16.19 -5.34 0.83
C ASP A 39 -15.91 -3.94 0.26
N ASN A 40 -15.57 -2.97 1.11
CA ASN A 40 -15.20 -1.63 0.68
C ASN A 40 -13.92 -1.66 -0.18
N VAL A 41 -12.92 -2.43 0.23
CA VAL A 41 -11.66 -2.57 -0.51
C VAL A 41 -11.86 -3.37 -1.80
N LEU A 42 -12.67 -4.44 -1.76
CA LEU A 42 -13.02 -5.23 -2.95
C LEU A 42 -13.77 -4.41 -4.00
N GLU A 43 -14.63 -3.49 -3.60
CA GLU A 43 -15.33 -2.61 -4.52
C GLU A 43 -14.35 -1.75 -5.33
N ASP A 44 -13.41 -1.09 -4.66
CA ASP A 44 -12.40 -0.28 -5.32
C ASP A 44 -11.43 -1.13 -6.15
N LEU A 45 -11.04 -2.31 -5.68
CA LEU A 45 -10.22 -3.25 -6.45
C LEU A 45 -10.89 -3.61 -7.78
N ARG A 46 -12.17 -4.00 -7.77
CA ARG A 46 -12.92 -4.35 -8.98
C ARG A 46 -13.04 -3.18 -9.95
N ARG A 47 -13.28 -1.97 -9.45
CA ARG A 47 -13.33 -0.73 -10.26
C ARG A 47 -11.99 -0.46 -10.94
N ILE A 48 -10.88 -0.55 -10.20
CA ILE A 48 -9.54 -0.30 -10.74
C ILE A 48 -9.12 -1.41 -11.70
N ARG A 49 -9.37 -2.68 -11.36
CA ARG A 49 -9.08 -3.82 -12.24
C ARG A 49 -9.82 -3.73 -13.57
N GLY A 50 -11.04 -3.20 -13.57
CA GLY A 50 -11.85 -3.01 -14.79
C GLY A 50 -11.27 -2.02 -15.80
N ILE A 51 -10.31 -1.18 -15.39
CA ILE A 51 -9.72 -0.13 -16.24
C ILE A 51 -8.20 -0.24 -16.41
N SER A 52 -7.53 -1.15 -15.71
CA SER A 52 -6.06 -1.30 -15.77
C SER A 52 -5.64 -2.77 -15.74
N ASP A 53 -4.68 -3.12 -16.59
CA ASP A 53 -4.04 -4.44 -16.64
C ASP A 53 -2.76 -4.53 -15.80
N LEU A 54 -2.34 -3.42 -15.17
CA LEU A 54 -1.16 -3.42 -14.30
C LEU A 54 -1.37 -4.34 -13.08
N PRO A 55 -0.31 -4.98 -12.57
CA PRO A 55 -0.37 -5.69 -11.31
C PRO A 55 -0.88 -4.79 -10.19
N ILE A 56 -1.73 -5.32 -9.32
CA ILE A 56 -2.32 -4.59 -8.20
C ILE A 56 -1.92 -5.25 -6.88
N LEU A 57 -1.20 -4.49 -6.03
CA LEU A 57 -0.94 -4.85 -4.64
C LEU A 57 -2.00 -4.20 -3.74
N VAL A 58 -2.63 -4.98 -2.87
CA VAL A 58 -3.74 -4.51 -2.02
C VAL A 58 -3.37 -4.53 -0.55
N ASP A 59 -3.68 -3.45 0.14
CA ASP A 59 -3.63 -3.32 1.60
C ASP A 59 -4.82 -4.07 2.21
N CYS A 60 -4.53 -5.13 2.95
CA CYS A 60 -5.52 -5.94 3.64
C CYS A 60 -5.54 -5.70 5.15
N ASP A 61 -4.94 -4.62 5.63
CA ASP A 61 -4.85 -4.30 7.06
C ASP A 61 -4.37 -5.55 7.86
N THR A 62 -5.13 -5.97 8.87
CA THR A 62 -4.85 -7.18 9.65
C THR A 62 -5.58 -8.44 9.12
N GLY A 63 -6.24 -8.34 7.97
CA GLY A 63 -6.97 -9.44 7.32
C GLY A 63 -8.45 -9.55 7.70
N TRP A 64 -9.02 -8.56 8.38
CA TRP A 64 -10.44 -8.45 8.82
C TRP A 64 -10.94 -9.64 9.65
N GLY A 65 -10.09 -10.17 10.54
CA GLY A 65 -10.49 -11.16 11.53
C GLY A 65 -9.50 -12.30 11.72
N SER A 66 -10.01 -13.46 12.13
CA SER A 66 -9.21 -14.65 12.44
C SER A 66 -8.67 -15.35 11.18
N ALA A 67 -7.93 -16.44 11.34
CA ALA A 67 -7.37 -17.25 10.26
C ALA A 67 -8.39 -17.61 9.15
N LEU A 68 -9.62 -17.96 9.51
CA LEU A 68 -10.66 -18.25 8.52
C LEU A 68 -11.07 -17.01 7.72
N ASN A 69 -11.14 -15.84 8.36
CA ASN A 69 -11.40 -14.59 7.68
C ASN A 69 -10.25 -14.23 6.73
N ILE A 70 -9.00 -14.39 7.16
CA ILE A 70 -7.81 -14.14 6.35
C ILE A 70 -7.78 -15.05 5.11
N SER A 71 -8.09 -16.34 5.28
CA SER A 71 -8.21 -17.27 4.15
C SER A 71 -9.30 -16.83 3.16
N LYS A 72 -10.49 -16.40 3.67
CA LYS A 72 -11.55 -15.84 2.84
C LYS A 72 -11.10 -14.56 2.13
N THR A 73 -10.54 -13.60 2.87
CA THR A 73 -10.01 -12.34 2.33
C THR A 73 -9.05 -12.59 1.17
N THR A 74 -8.09 -13.50 1.35
CA THR A 74 -7.11 -13.84 0.32
C THR A 74 -7.77 -14.38 -0.94
N LYS A 75 -8.73 -15.30 -0.81
CA LYS A 75 -9.48 -15.86 -1.95
C LYS A 75 -10.31 -14.80 -2.68
N GLU A 76 -10.97 -13.91 -1.94
CA GLU A 76 -11.77 -12.82 -2.51
C GLU A 76 -10.88 -11.80 -3.25
N MET A 77 -9.71 -11.46 -2.71
CA MET A 77 -8.74 -10.57 -3.36
C MET A 77 -8.21 -11.17 -4.67
N ILE A 78 -7.84 -12.46 -4.67
CA ILE A 78 -7.42 -13.18 -5.89
C ILE A 78 -8.55 -13.17 -6.91
N SER A 79 -9.77 -13.53 -6.50
CA SER A 79 -10.94 -13.56 -7.38
C SER A 79 -11.29 -12.19 -7.97
N ALA A 80 -11.05 -11.11 -7.23
CA ALA A 80 -11.26 -9.74 -7.68
C ALA A 80 -10.11 -9.19 -8.55
N GLY A 81 -9.03 -9.97 -8.76
CA GLY A 81 -7.94 -9.65 -9.67
C GLY A 81 -6.75 -8.93 -9.03
N ALA A 82 -6.56 -9.03 -7.72
CA ALA A 82 -5.30 -8.63 -7.08
C ALA A 82 -4.15 -9.51 -7.58
N SER A 83 -2.96 -8.92 -7.72
CA SER A 83 -1.71 -9.64 -8.02
C SER A 83 -0.90 -9.91 -6.76
N GLY A 84 -1.27 -9.29 -5.67
CA GLY A 84 -0.69 -9.49 -4.35
C GLY A 84 -1.46 -8.74 -3.28
N ILE A 85 -1.25 -9.17 -2.05
CA ILE A 85 -1.78 -8.54 -0.85
C ILE A 85 -0.67 -8.35 0.18
N HIS A 86 -0.84 -7.40 1.08
CA HIS A 86 -0.09 -7.41 2.32
C HIS A 86 -1.01 -7.45 3.53
N ILE A 87 -0.54 -8.11 4.57
CA ILE A 87 -1.17 -8.20 5.89
C ILE A 87 -0.16 -7.74 6.92
N GLU A 88 -0.63 -7.00 7.93
CA GLU A 88 0.25 -6.41 8.95
C GLU A 88 0.13 -7.08 10.31
N ASP A 89 1.19 -6.95 11.11
CA ASP A 89 1.28 -7.50 12.47
C ASP A 89 0.73 -6.56 13.56
N GLN A 90 -0.06 -5.55 13.20
CA GLN A 90 -0.78 -4.76 14.20
C GLN A 90 -1.95 -5.53 14.83
N VAL A 91 -2.41 -5.04 15.98
CA VAL A 91 -3.71 -5.46 16.56
C VAL A 91 -4.86 -5.01 15.66
N SER A 92 -6.06 -5.58 15.85
CA SER A 92 -7.23 -5.29 15.00
C SER A 92 -7.62 -3.81 14.98
N GLU A 93 -7.41 -3.09 16.07
CA GLU A 93 -7.60 -1.64 16.18
C GLU A 93 -6.41 -0.86 15.61
N LYS A 94 -5.95 -1.26 14.45
CA LYS A 94 -4.76 -0.72 13.79
C LYS A 94 -4.81 0.78 13.62
N ARG A 95 -3.61 1.38 13.51
CA ARG A 95 -3.40 2.79 13.21
C ARG A 95 -2.46 2.92 12.02
N CYS A 96 -2.46 4.10 11.40
CA CYS A 96 -1.47 4.40 10.37
C CYS A 96 -0.04 4.10 10.86
N GLY A 97 0.74 3.39 10.07
CA GLY A 97 2.06 2.88 10.41
C GLY A 97 3.10 3.94 10.79
N HIS A 98 2.88 5.21 10.44
CA HIS A 98 3.74 6.33 10.81
C HIS A 98 3.29 7.07 12.08
N ARG A 99 2.19 6.64 12.71
CA ARG A 99 1.71 7.23 13.97
C ARG A 99 2.29 6.54 15.20
N PRO A 100 2.45 7.27 16.33
CA PRO A 100 2.91 6.69 17.58
C PRO A 100 1.85 5.76 18.22
N ASN A 101 2.28 4.99 19.22
CA ASN A 101 1.44 4.13 20.05
C ASN A 101 0.74 3.01 19.26
N LYS A 102 1.41 2.45 18.26
CA LYS A 102 0.99 1.22 17.60
C LYS A 102 1.17 0.04 18.54
N GLU A 103 0.23 -0.87 18.52
CA GLU A 103 0.34 -2.16 19.17
C GLU A 103 0.47 -3.26 18.11
N ILE A 104 1.38 -4.19 18.35
CA ILE A 104 1.64 -5.32 17.46
C ILE A 104 1.36 -6.63 18.19
N VAL A 105 0.91 -7.60 17.44
CA VAL A 105 0.67 -8.96 17.93
C VAL A 105 2.00 -9.73 18.10
N SER A 106 1.96 -10.89 18.72
CA SER A 106 3.12 -11.78 18.78
C SER A 106 3.55 -12.21 17.38
N SER A 107 4.84 -12.56 17.23
CA SER A 107 5.32 -13.12 15.96
C SER A 107 4.60 -14.40 15.58
N ASP A 108 4.20 -15.21 16.55
CA ASP A 108 3.52 -16.49 16.32
C ASP A 108 2.10 -16.25 15.78
N GLU A 109 1.36 -15.27 16.33
CA GLU A 109 0.04 -14.89 15.80
C GLU A 109 0.15 -14.39 14.36
N MET A 110 1.16 -13.55 14.06
CA MET A 110 1.38 -13.10 12.70
C MET A 110 1.78 -14.25 11.75
N CYS A 111 2.57 -15.21 12.22
CA CYS A 111 2.85 -16.42 11.45
C CYS A 111 1.58 -17.21 11.12
N ASP A 112 0.62 -17.29 12.05
CA ASP A 112 -0.65 -17.95 11.77
C ASP A 112 -1.49 -17.15 10.76
N ARG A 113 -1.44 -15.82 10.78
CA ARG A 113 -2.04 -14.98 9.71
C ARG A 113 -1.40 -15.30 8.35
N MET A 114 -0.07 -15.37 8.28
CA MET A 114 0.65 -15.68 7.03
C MET A 114 0.32 -17.07 6.51
N LYS A 115 0.32 -18.09 7.35
CA LYS A 115 -0.06 -19.46 6.97
C LYS A 115 -1.48 -19.52 6.43
N ALA A 116 -2.43 -18.89 7.13
CA ALA A 116 -3.83 -18.84 6.69
C ALA A 116 -4.00 -18.18 5.32
N ALA A 117 -3.23 -17.13 5.03
CA ALA A 117 -3.19 -16.50 3.72
C ALA A 117 -2.52 -17.41 2.68
N ARG A 118 -1.35 -17.99 3.01
CA ARG A 118 -0.59 -18.86 2.08
C ARG A 118 -1.40 -20.08 1.66
N ASP A 119 -2.08 -20.73 2.59
CA ASP A 119 -2.93 -21.91 2.32
C ASP A 119 -4.11 -21.61 1.38
N ALA A 120 -4.48 -20.33 1.25
CA ALA A 120 -5.54 -19.88 0.35
C ALA A 120 -5.04 -19.54 -1.07
N ILE A 121 -3.72 -19.50 -1.28
CA ILE A 121 -3.09 -19.11 -2.54
C ILE A 121 -2.66 -20.37 -3.28
N SER A 122 -3.17 -20.55 -4.49
CA SER A 122 -2.81 -21.66 -5.40
C SER A 122 -1.84 -21.25 -6.52
N ASP A 123 -1.63 -19.93 -6.70
CA ASP A 123 -0.76 -19.37 -7.72
C ASP A 123 0.58 -18.96 -7.09
N ASP A 124 1.67 -19.55 -7.55
CA ASP A 124 3.01 -19.27 -7.03
C ASP A 124 3.52 -17.86 -7.38
N ASP A 125 2.95 -17.22 -8.42
CA ASP A 125 3.27 -15.85 -8.81
C ASP A 125 2.54 -14.81 -7.97
N PHE A 126 1.56 -15.21 -7.14
CA PHE A 126 0.84 -14.28 -6.27
C PHE A 126 1.72 -13.77 -5.13
N MET A 127 1.79 -12.45 -4.97
CA MET A 127 2.60 -11.84 -3.91
C MET A 127 1.84 -11.84 -2.58
N LEU A 128 2.34 -12.60 -1.61
CA LEU A 128 1.95 -12.51 -0.21
C LEU A 128 3.02 -11.75 0.57
N MET A 129 2.75 -10.49 0.88
CA MET A 129 3.71 -9.62 1.56
C MET A 129 3.38 -9.53 3.05
N ALA A 130 4.34 -9.84 3.89
CA ALA A 130 4.23 -9.57 5.32
C ALA A 130 4.61 -8.12 5.59
N ARG A 131 3.69 -7.35 6.19
CA ARG A 131 4.02 -6.04 6.74
C ARG A 131 4.31 -6.17 8.22
N THR A 132 5.40 -5.55 8.68
CA THR A 132 5.71 -5.46 10.09
C THR A 132 5.88 -4.02 10.54
N ASP A 133 5.21 -3.67 11.60
CA ASP A 133 5.28 -2.37 12.26
C ASP A 133 6.21 -2.41 13.50
N ALA A 134 7.02 -3.46 13.64
CA ALA A 134 7.88 -3.70 14.80
C ALA A 134 9.05 -2.72 14.93
N PHE A 135 9.57 -2.16 13.83
CA PHE A 135 10.79 -1.36 13.82
C PHE A 135 10.76 -0.20 14.83
N ALA A 136 9.68 0.55 14.85
CA ALA A 136 9.55 1.71 15.74
C ALA A 136 9.43 1.33 17.22
N LYS A 137 9.07 0.09 17.55
CA LYS A 137 8.83 -0.39 18.92
C LYS A 137 9.93 -1.32 19.43
N GLU A 138 10.38 -2.21 18.57
CA GLU A 138 11.28 -3.31 18.94
C GLU A 138 12.69 -3.17 18.33
N GLY A 139 12.88 -2.23 17.38
CA GLY A 139 14.15 -1.99 16.70
C GLY A 139 14.46 -2.98 15.59
N LEU A 140 15.62 -2.79 14.95
CA LEU A 140 15.99 -3.49 13.72
C LEU A 140 16.14 -5.01 13.91
N GLU A 141 16.85 -5.44 14.94
CA GLU A 141 17.14 -6.87 15.18
C GLU A 141 15.85 -7.69 15.33
N ARG A 142 14.91 -7.19 16.12
CA ARG A 142 13.61 -7.83 16.29
C ARG A 142 12.76 -7.80 15.04
N THR A 143 12.87 -6.73 14.26
CA THR A 143 12.18 -6.65 12.96
C THR A 143 12.70 -7.72 12.00
N ILE A 144 14.02 -7.97 11.98
CA ILE A 144 14.63 -9.05 11.18
C ILE A 144 14.14 -10.42 11.65
N GLU A 145 14.20 -10.70 12.96
CA GLU A 145 13.74 -11.97 13.54
C GLU A 145 12.27 -12.26 13.19
N ARG A 146 11.41 -11.23 13.25
CA ARG A 146 10.00 -11.36 12.84
C ARG A 146 9.87 -11.64 11.36
N ALA A 147 10.59 -10.90 10.52
CA ALA A 147 10.55 -11.05 9.08
C ALA A 147 10.97 -12.47 8.63
N GLU A 148 12.04 -13.03 9.22
CA GLU A 148 12.47 -14.40 8.95
C GLU A 148 11.35 -15.41 9.25
N LYS A 149 10.70 -15.30 10.41
CA LYS A 149 9.57 -16.15 10.77
C LYS A 149 8.37 -16.01 9.82
N TYR A 150 8.08 -14.79 9.37
CA TYR A 150 6.97 -14.54 8.45
C TYR A 150 7.23 -15.12 7.07
N ILE A 151 8.48 -15.09 6.62
CA ILE A 151 8.92 -15.73 5.37
C ILE A 151 8.81 -17.26 5.49
N GLU A 152 9.28 -17.85 6.60
CA GLU A 152 9.10 -19.26 6.89
C GLU A 152 7.61 -19.67 6.94
N ALA A 153 6.73 -18.76 7.39
CA ALA A 153 5.29 -18.95 7.41
C ALA A 153 4.62 -18.76 6.04
N GLY A 154 5.37 -18.42 4.97
CA GLY A 154 4.89 -18.39 3.59
C GLY A 154 4.83 -17.02 2.93
N ALA A 155 5.28 -15.94 3.59
CA ALA A 155 5.43 -14.65 2.93
C ALA A 155 6.56 -14.70 1.89
N ASN A 156 6.31 -14.12 0.69
CA ASN A 156 7.30 -14.03 -0.39
C ASN A 156 7.74 -12.59 -0.70
N ALA A 157 7.34 -11.63 0.14
CA ALA A 157 7.80 -10.26 0.14
C ALA A 157 7.67 -9.65 1.55
N LEU A 158 8.43 -8.59 1.81
CA LEU A 158 8.46 -7.91 3.12
C LEU A 158 8.19 -6.41 2.98
N PHE A 159 7.35 -5.87 3.86
CA PHE A 159 7.08 -4.45 4.03
C PHE A 159 7.44 -4.04 5.46
N PRO A 160 8.68 -3.63 5.74
CA PRO A 160 9.08 -3.11 7.03
C PRO A 160 8.67 -1.64 7.13
N GLU A 161 7.71 -1.34 7.99
CA GLU A 161 7.16 0.01 8.11
C GLU A 161 8.06 0.93 8.92
N ALA A 162 8.11 2.21 8.51
CA ALA A 162 8.76 3.30 9.24
C ALA A 162 10.27 3.13 9.46
N ILE A 163 10.97 2.48 8.54
CA ILE A 163 12.45 2.43 8.56
C ILE A 163 13.00 3.84 8.34
N THR A 164 13.93 4.27 9.20
CA THR A 164 14.40 5.66 9.25
C THR A 164 15.76 5.89 8.60
N SER A 165 16.50 4.85 8.22
CA SER A 165 17.81 5.03 7.59
C SER A 165 18.07 4.03 6.46
N LEU A 166 18.90 4.44 5.49
CA LEU A 166 19.39 3.55 4.41
C LEU A 166 20.27 2.42 4.95
N LYS A 167 20.95 2.64 6.09
CA LYS A 167 21.76 1.63 6.78
C LYS A 167 20.86 0.48 7.26
N ASP A 168 19.69 0.79 7.82
CA ASP A 168 18.76 -0.22 8.30
C ASP A 168 18.12 -1.00 7.15
N TYR A 169 17.75 -0.32 6.03
CA TYR A 169 17.33 -1.02 4.81
C TYR A 169 18.40 -1.98 4.29
N LYS A 170 19.66 -1.54 4.28
CA LYS A 170 20.77 -2.38 3.85
C LYS A 170 20.96 -3.59 4.75
N ALA A 171 20.93 -3.40 6.06
CA ALA A 171 21.04 -4.49 7.03
C ALA A 171 19.90 -5.51 6.90
N LEU A 172 18.66 -5.02 6.65
CA LEU A 172 17.52 -5.87 6.32
C LEU A 172 17.77 -6.67 5.02
N SER A 173 18.21 -6.02 3.95
CA SER A 173 18.43 -6.66 2.65
C SER A 173 19.56 -7.68 2.65
N GLU A 174 20.51 -7.57 3.56
CA GLU A 174 21.61 -8.55 3.73
C GLU A 174 21.14 -9.82 4.46
N LYS A 175 20.03 -9.76 5.18
CA LYS A 175 19.46 -10.88 5.96
C LYS A 175 18.23 -11.51 5.30
N ILE A 176 17.42 -10.70 4.67
CA ILE A 176 16.12 -11.09 4.12
C ILE A 176 16.27 -11.43 2.63
N SER A 177 15.89 -12.64 2.25
CA SER A 177 16.04 -13.17 0.89
C SER A 177 14.91 -12.79 -0.08
N VAL A 178 13.80 -12.25 0.43
CA VAL A 178 12.64 -11.85 -0.38
C VAL A 178 12.67 -10.36 -0.72
N PRO A 179 11.93 -9.91 -1.76
CA PRO A 179 11.82 -8.51 -2.10
C PRO A 179 11.37 -7.65 -0.92
N ILE A 180 12.05 -6.52 -0.70
CA ILE A 180 11.73 -5.55 0.35
C ILE A 180 11.06 -4.34 -0.28
N LEU A 181 9.93 -3.91 0.29
CA LEU A 181 9.22 -2.70 -0.06
C LEU A 181 9.62 -1.56 0.89
N ALA A 182 9.94 -0.39 0.33
CA ALA A 182 10.10 0.86 1.06
C ALA A 182 8.89 1.76 0.86
N ASN A 183 8.25 2.17 1.94
CA ASN A 183 7.13 3.10 1.96
C ASN A 183 7.64 4.54 2.06
N ILE A 184 7.59 5.28 0.96
CA ILE A 184 8.08 6.65 0.86
C ILE A 184 6.87 7.60 0.78
N THR A 185 6.46 8.07 1.94
CA THR A 185 5.27 8.92 2.07
C THR A 185 5.61 10.25 2.74
N GLU A 186 4.97 11.32 2.27
CA GLU A 186 5.06 12.64 2.89
C GLU A 186 4.46 12.59 4.30
N PHE A 187 5.06 13.32 5.23
CA PHE A 187 4.67 13.35 6.64
C PHE A 187 4.86 12.03 7.39
N GLY A 188 5.56 11.06 6.79
CA GLY A 188 5.94 9.80 7.43
C GLY A 188 7.22 9.93 8.26
N MET A 189 7.55 8.86 8.99
CA MET A 189 8.81 8.78 9.75
C MET A 189 10.01 8.46 8.84
N THR A 190 9.78 7.75 7.75
CA THR A 190 10.81 7.42 6.76
C THR A 190 11.18 8.67 5.95
N PRO A 191 12.47 9.05 5.88
CA PRO A 191 12.90 10.13 5.00
C PRO A 191 12.57 9.85 3.53
N LEU A 192 12.38 10.92 2.75
CA LEU A 192 12.07 10.80 1.32
C LEU A 192 13.33 10.44 0.51
N PHE A 193 13.84 9.23 0.71
CA PHE A 193 14.98 8.70 -0.03
C PHE A 193 14.69 8.60 -1.52
N SER A 194 15.70 8.85 -2.33
CA SER A 194 15.62 8.70 -3.78
C SER A 194 15.59 7.22 -4.20
N LYS A 195 15.09 6.97 -5.42
CA LYS A 195 15.12 5.63 -6.03
C LYS A 195 16.53 5.02 -6.03
N THR A 196 17.55 5.81 -6.32
CA THR A 196 18.95 5.33 -6.40
C THR A 196 19.47 4.93 -5.03
N GLU A 197 19.22 5.72 -3.99
CA GLU A 197 19.61 5.41 -2.62
C GLU A 197 18.95 4.12 -2.13
N LEU A 198 17.65 3.99 -2.32
CA LEU A 198 16.90 2.79 -1.94
C LEU A 198 17.37 1.54 -2.68
N LYS A 199 17.60 1.65 -4.00
CA LYS A 199 18.16 0.54 -4.78
C LYS A 199 19.52 0.10 -4.24
N ASN A 200 20.41 1.03 -3.91
CA ASN A 200 21.75 0.74 -3.36
C ASN A 200 21.66 0.14 -1.95
N ALA A 201 20.58 0.39 -1.23
CA ALA A 201 20.29 -0.22 0.07
C ALA A 201 19.56 -1.58 -0.05
N GLY A 202 19.37 -2.13 -1.25
CA GLY A 202 18.77 -3.45 -1.48
C GLY A 202 17.24 -3.47 -1.52
N VAL A 203 16.59 -2.31 -1.58
CA VAL A 203 15.14 -2.21 -1.74
C VAL A 203 14.72 -2.58 -3.15
N SER A 204 13.72 -3.44 -3.28
CA SER A 204 13.20 -3.95 -4.56
C SER A 204 11.96 -3.22 -5.05
N ILE A 205 11.11 -2.75 -4.12
CA ILE A 205 9.84 -2.09 -4.42
C ILE A 205 9.80 -0.75 -3.69
N ILE A 206 9.46 0.31 -4.42
CA ILE A 206 9.30 1.65 -3.84
C ILE A 206 7.85 2.06 -3.98
N LEU A 207 7.20 2.30 -2.84
CA LEU A 207 5.82 2.72 -2.76
C LEU A 207 5.74 4.22 -2.45
N HIS A 208 4.99 4.95 -3.26
CA HIS A 208 4.60 6.34 -3.00
C HIS A 208 3.08 6.40 -2.77
N PRO A 209 2.61 6.06 -1.56
CA PRO A 209 1.17 6.01 -1.29
C PRO A 209 0.62 7.41 -1.14
N LEU A 210 -0.55 7.66 -1.75
CA LEU A 210 -1.34 8.88 -1.60
C LEU A 210 -0.68 10.19 -2.04
N SER A 211 0.56 10.22 -2.55
CA SER A 211 1.22 11.46 -2.97
C SER A 211 0.40 12.22 -4.01
N ALA A 212 -0.06 11.53 -5.06
CA ALA A 212 -0.92 12.14 -6.08
C ALA A 212 -2.28 12.58 -5.50
N PHE A 213 -2.88 11.77 -4.63
CA PHE A 213 -4.15 12.11 -3.97
C PHE A 213 -4.03 13.36 -3.11
N ARG A 214 -2.95 13.49 -2.32
CA ARG A 214 -2.68 14.70 -1.53
C ARG A 214 -2.47 15.94 -2.40
N ALA A 215 -1.75 15.80 -3.51
CA ALA A 215 -1.54 16.89 -4.46
C ALA A 215 -2.87 17.33 -5.10
N MET A 216 -3.71 16.39 -5.54
CA MET A 216 -5.05 16.67 -6.05
C MET A 216 -5.93 17.37 -5.00
N SER A 217 -5.93 16.89 -3.78
CA SER A 217 -6.72 17.47 -2.68
C SER A 217 -6.29 18.90 -2.37
N LYS A 218 -4.98 19.18 -2.40
CA LYS A 218 -4.45 20.53 -2.24
C LYS A 218 -4.93 21.45 -3.36
N ALA A 219 -4.82 21.02 -4.60
CA ALA A 219 -5.28 21.79 -5.75
C ALA A 219 -6.80 22.07 -5.68
N ALA A 220 -7.60 21.06 -5.28
CA ALA A 220 -9.03 21.25 -5.08
C ALA A 220 -9.35 22.29 -3.99
N LEU A 221 -8.63 22.28 -2.86
CA LEU A 221 -8.77 23.28 -1.81
C LEU A 221 -8.44 24.70 -2.29
N GLU A 222 -7.41 24.85 -3.13
CA GLU A 222 -7.06 26.15 -3.72
C GLU A 222 -8.18 26.67 -4.63
N VAL A 223 -8.78 25.79 -5.44
CA VAL A 223 -9.95 26.14 -6.28
C VAL A 223 -11.13 26.58 -5.42
N TYR A 224 -11.53 25.79 -4.43
CA TYR A 224 -12.66 26.14 -3.56
C TYR A 224 -12.42 27.43 -2.76
N SER A 225 -11.18 27.65 -2.31
CA SER A 225 -10.82 28.89 -1.61
C SER A 225 -10.94 30.11 -2.52
N SER A 226 -10.48 30.00 -3.78
CA SER A 226 -10.60 31.09 -4.76
C SER A 226 -12.07 31.42 -5.07
N ILE A 227 -12.90 30.40 -5.28
CA ILE A 227 -14.35 30.58 -5.48
C ILE A 227 -14.99 31.26 -4.27
N SER A 228 -14.63 30.83 -3.06
CA SER A 228 -15.22 31.38 -1.84
C SER A 228 -14.81 32.83 -1.56
N GLN A 229 -13.59 33.21 -1.90
CA GLN A 229 -13.03 34.54 -1.60
C GLN A 229 -13.26 35.53 -2.73
N ASP A 230 -12.99 35.13 -3.97
CA ASP A 230 -12.96 36.01 -5.14
C ASP A 230 -14.17 35.82 -6.08
N GLY A 231 -14.97 34.75 -5.88
CA GLY A 231 -16.06 34.37 -6.77
C GLY A 231 -15.58 33.92 -8.17
N SER A 232 -14.29 33.64 -8.34
CA SER A 232 -13.67 33.36 -9.64
C SER A 232 -12.57 32.29 -9.51
N VAL A 233 -12.33 31.57 -10.60
CA VAL A 233 -11.22 30.62 -10.76
C VAL A 233 -10.21 31.09 -11.83
N GLU A 234 -10.32 32.30 -12.31
CA GLU A 234 -9.51 32.83 -13.42
C GLU A 234 -8.00 32.71 -13.17
N LYS A 235 -7.58 32.86 -11.90
CA LYS A 235 -6.16 32.81 -11.50
C LYS A 235 -5.66 31.39 -11.20
N ILE A 236 -6.55 30.39 -11.21
CA ILE A 236 -6.19 29.01 -10.89
C ILE A 236 -5.65 28.31 -12.14
N PRO A 237 -4.39 27.82 -12.12
CA PRO A 237 -3.86 27.05 -13.23
C PRO A 237 -4.56 25.69 -13.30
N VAL A 238 -5.30 25.45 -14.37
CA VAL A 238 -5.95 24.15 -14.67
C VAL A 238 -5.37 23.54 -15.92
N SER A 239 -5.35 22.21 -15.97
CA SER A 239 -4.88 21.43 -17.10
C SER A 239 -5.99 20.56 -17.67
N TYR A 240 -6.08 20.50 -18.99
CA TYR A 240 -6.98 19.57 -19.70
C TYR A 240 -6.40 18.16 -19.87
N THR A 241 -5.25 17.86 -19.27
CA THR A 241 -4.54 16.59 -19.47
C THR A 241 -5.41 15.38 -19.19
N HIS A 242 -6.25 15.41 -18.16
CA HIS A 242 -7.16 14.30 -17.82
C HIS A 242 -8.35 14.17 -18.76
N LEU A 243 -8.81 15.25 -19.40
CA LEU A 243 -9.87 15.19 -20.41
C LEU A 243 -9.37 14.51 -21.69
N ARG A 244 -8.13 14.81 -22.11
CA ARG A 244 -7.50 14.19 -23.28
C ARG A 244 -7.19 12.71 -23.09
N ALA A 245 -7.03 12.23 -21.86
CA ALA A 245 -6.82 10.82 -21.59
C ALA A 245 -8.04 9.93 -21.95
N HIS A 246 -9.22 10.54 -22.11
CA HIS A 246 -10.46 9.88 -22.52
C HIS A 246 -10.93 10.24 -23.95
N GLU A 247 -10.27 11.19 -24.59
CA GLU A 247 -10.51 11.48 -25.99
C GLU A 247 -9.86 10.37 -26.83
N THR A 248 -10.69 9.50 -27.39
CA THR A 248 -10.26 8.60 -28.46
C THR A 248 -9.89 9.47 -29.65
N HIS A 249 -8.62 9.49 -30.01
CA HIS A 249 -8.22 10.04 -31.29
C HIS A 249 -8.82 9.18 -32.42
N ASP A 250 -9.69 9.80 -33.22
CA ASP A 250 -10.06 9.34 -34.55
C ASP A 250 -8.84 9.30 -35.46
#